data_d2e7fafa8b0ca9188780c125f5c00c94
#
_entry.id   d2e7fafa8b0ca9188780c125f5c00c94
#
_cell.length_a   1.000
_cell.length_b   1.000
_cell.length_c   1.000
_cell.angle_alpha   90.00
_cell.angle_beta   90.00
_cell.angle_gamma   90.00
#
_symmetry.space_group_name_H-M   'P 1'
#
loop_
_entity.id
_entity.type
_entity.pdbx_description
1 polymer ?
#
loop_
_entity_poly.entity_id
_entity_poly.type
_entity_poly.pdbx_seq_one_letter_code
_entity_poly.pdbx_strand_id
1 'polypeptide(L)'
;MEKKSTISKKTLKIILGICIAAAILAVAGLFGYTYMADHNTLGRKISVWGVEVSRLDAEQAEEKIAAEFENRPVSFQENDKEVYSMTLKDLGYSLNEEDLLNKLTDLQKQREENRKIFPKEENVNLDMLIGHGGFFKTPVVGQRL
;
A
#
# COMPACT_ATOMS: atom_id res chain seq x y z
N MET A 1 50.15 -11.03 -31.51
CA MET A 1 49.64 -12.42 -31.67
C MET A 1 48.43 -12.61 -30.74
N GLU A 2 47.24 -12.43 -31.27
CA GLU A 2 46.01 -12.72 -30.52
C GLU A 2 45.81 -14.23 -30.47
N LYS A 3 45.88 -14.80 -29.27
CA LYS A 3 45.54 -16.17 -28.98
C LYS A 3 44.03 -16.34 -29.07
N LYS A 4 43.46 -16.67 -30.24
CA LYS A 4 42.09 -17.10 -30.39
C LYS A 4 41.86 -18.36 -29.54
N SER A 5 41.32 -18.21 -28.35
CA SER A 5 40.91 -19.29 -27.48
C SER A 5 39.69 -19.98 -28.15
N THR A 6 39.92 -21.09 -28.83
CA THR A 6 38.86 -21.90 -29.42
C THR A 6 38.19 -22.66 -28.30
N ILE A 7 37.06 -22.14 -27.82
CA ILE A 7 36.22 -22.80 -26.80
C ILE A 7 35.71 -24.11 -27.39
N SER A 8 36.02 -25.23 -26.72
CA SER A 8 35.55 -26.57 -27.14
C SER A 8 34.02 -26.62 -27.18
N LYS A 9 33.45 -27.32 -28.16
CA LYS A 9 32.00 -27.53 -28.27
C LYS A 9 31.37 -28.10 -27.00
N LYS A 10 32.11 -28.89 -26.23
CA LYS A 10 31.68 -29.42 -24.92
C LYS A 10 31.60 -28.29 -23.88
N THR A 11 32.60 -27.41 -23.79
CA THR A 11 32.62 -26.27 -22.87
C THR A 11 31.50 -25.30 -23.18
N LEU A 12 31.22 -25.04 -24.47
CA LEU A 12 30.12 -24.17 -24.88
C LEU A 12 28.75 -24.71 -24.43
N LYS A 13 28.52 -26.02 -24.54
CA LYS A 13 27.26 -26.65 -24.05
C LYS A 13 27.11 -26.54 -22.53
N ILE A 14 28.20 -26.70 -21.78
CA ILE A 14 28.20 -26.57 -20.33
C ILE A 14 27.87 -25.11 -19.91
N ILE A 15 28.53 -24.15 -20.55
CA ILE A 15 28.26 -22.73 -20.27
C ILE A 15 26.81 -22.38 -20.61
N LEU A 16 26.28 -22.83 -21.74
CA LEU A 16 24.89 -22.60 -22.11
C LEU A 16 23.93 -23.22 -21.09
N GLY A 17 24.20 -24.45 -20.61
CA GLY A 17 23.41 -25.10 -19.57
C GLY A 17 23.39 -24.31 -18.26
N ILE A 18 24.55 -23.79 -17.84
CA ILE A 18 24.65 -22.96 -16.62
C ILE A 18 23.88 -21.65 -16.79
N CYS A 19 23.98 -21.00 -17.94
CA CYS A 19 23.23 -19.77 -18.21
C CYS A 19 21.72 -19.98 -18.19
N ILE A 20 21.23 -21.09 -18.75
CA ILE A 20 19.80 -21.44 -18.73
C ILE A 20 19.34 -21.72 -17.28
N ALA A 21 20.11 -22.50 -16.53
CA ALA A 21 19.80 -22.76 -15.12
C ALA A 21 19.76 -21.49 -14.27
N ALA A 22 20.73 -20.58 -14.46
CA ALA A 22 20.75 -19.30 -13.78
C ALA A 22 19.55 -18.42 -14.15
N ALA A 23 19.15 -18.40 -15.42
CA ALA A 23 17.96 -17.67 -15.88
C ALA A 23 16.68 -18.20 -15.25
N ILE A 24 16.51 -19.53 -15.16
CA ILE A 24 15.36 -20.16 -14.51
C ILE A 24 15.31 -19.82 -13.02
N LEU A 25 16.44 -19.86 -12.31
CA LEU A 25 16.53 -19.51 -10.91
C LEU A 25 16.22 -18.02 -10.67
N ALA A 26 16.68 -17.14 -11.55
CA ALA A 26 16.37 -15.71 -11.46
C ALA A 26 14.88 -15.44 -11.65
N VAL A 27 14.25 -16.10 -12.63
CA VAL A 27 12.81 -15.97 -12.85
C VAL A 27 12.02 -16.53 -11.67
N ALA A 28 12.36 -17.72 -11.18
CA ALA A 28 11.71 -18.33 -10.01
C ALA A 28 11.89 -17.46 -8.75
N GLY A 29 13.05 -16.86 -8.55
CA GLY A 29 13.32 -15.94 -7.45
C GLY A 29 12.48 -14.65 -7.51
N LEU A 30 12.34 -14.06 -8.72
CA LEU A 30 11.47 -12.90 -8.92
C LEU A 30 10.00 -13.23 -8.65
N PHE A 31 9.51 -14.38 -9.12
CA PHE A 31 8.15 -14.82 -8.83
C PHE A 31 7.92 -15.08 -7.34
N GLY A 32 8.85 -15.76 -6.68
CA GLY A 32 8.77 -15.99 -5.23
C GLY A 32 8.78 -14.70 -4.44
N TYR A 33 9.64 -13.75 -4.81
CA TYR A 33 9.72 -12.44 -4.16
C TYR A 33 8.42 -11.63 -4.32
N THR A 34 7.87 -11.55 -5.55
CA THR A 34 6.60 -10.83 -5.77
C THR A 34 5.43 -11.50 -5.08
N TYR A 35 5.44 -12.84 -5.02
CA TYR A 35 4.43 -13.59 -4.31
C TYR A 35 4.46 -13.29 -2.80
N MET A 36 5.64 -13.33 -2.18
CA MET A 36 5.79 -13.04 -0.75
C MET A 36 5.55 -11.58 -0.39
N ALA A 37 6.01 -10.66 -1.24
CA ALA A 37 5.85 -9.22 -1.00
C ALA A 37 4.40 -8.73 -1.04
N ASP A 38 3.53 -9.43 -1.76
CA ASP A 38 2.12 -9.09 -1.86
C ASP A 38 1.23 -9.98 -0.94
N HIS A 39 1.85 -10.88 -0.14
CA HIS A 39 1.11 -11.75 0.76
C HIS A 39 0.75 -11.01 2.04
N ASN A 40 -0.47 -11.18 2.52
CA ASN A 40 -1.00 -10.50 3.70
C ASN A 40 -0.98 -8.96 3.62
N THR A 41 -1.05 -8.39 2.42
CA THR A 41 -1.14 -6.94 2.24
C THR A 41 -2.43 -6.54 1.55
N LEU A 42 -2.78 -5.25 1.64
CA LEU A 42 -3.93 -4.68 0.94
C LEU A 42 -3.80 -4.74 -0.59
N GLY A 43 -2.58 -4.91 -1.11
CA GLY A 43 -2.29 -5.01 -2.53
C GLY A 43 -1.58 -3.79 -3.10
N ARG A 44 -1.52 -3.71 -4.44
CA ARG A 44 -0.80 -2.63 -5.15
C ARG A 44 -1.75 -1.51 -5.54
N LYS A 45 -1.22 -0.29 -5.59
CA LYS A 45 -1.95 0.92 -6.04
C LYS A 45 -3.27 1.14 -5.32
N ILE A 46 -3.23 1.07 -3.99
CA ILE A 46 -4.38 1.36 -3.14
C ILE A 46 -4.15 2.66 -2.40
N SER A 47 -5.14 3.52 -2.45
CA SER A 47 -5.19 4.73 -1.65
C SER A 47 -6.53 4.83 -0.91
N VAL A 48 -6.48 5.37 0.28
CA VAL A 48 -7.65 5.64 1.12
C VAL A 48 -7.61 7.13 1.48
N TRP A 49 -8.64 7.87 1.06
CA TRP A 49 -8.70 9.34 1.24
C TRP A 49 -7.46 10.10 0.77
N GLY A 50 -6.84 9.61 -0.30
CA GLY A 50 -5.61 10.19 -0.85
C GLY A 50 -4.32 9.72 -0.19
N VAL A 51 -4.39 8.91 0.87
CA VAL A 51 -3.23 8.30 1.53
C VAL A 51 -2.88 6.99 0.81
N GLU A 52 -1.68 6.89 0.27
CA GLU A 52 -1.23 5.67 -0.39
C GLU A 52 -0.87 4.60 0.64
N VAL A 53 -1.58 3.47 0.59
CA VAL A 53 -1.41 2.32 1.48
C VAL A 53 -1.03 1.05 0.72
N SER A 54 -0.42 1.22 -0.44
CA SER A 54 0.03 0.12 -1.30
C SER A 54 1.02 -0.78 -0.56
N ARG A 55 0.79 -2.08 -0.61
CA ARG A 55 1.62 -3.14 0.01
C ARG A 55 1.76 -3.06 1.52
N LEU A 56 0.94 -2.29 2.19
CA LEU A 56 0.84 -2.29 3.64
C LEU A 56 -0.15 -3.37 4.06
N ASP A 57 0.03 -3.93 5.25
CA ASP A 57 -1.01 -4.71 5.91
C ASP A 57 -2.07 -3.79 6.53
N ALA A 58 -3.12 -4.37 7.10
CA ALA A 58 -4.23 -3.60 7.65
C ALA A 58 -3.81 -2.68 8.81
N GLU A 59 -2.92 -3.14 9.68
CA GLU A 59 -2.43 -2.38 10.84
C GLU A 59 -1.56 -1.20 10.40
N GLN A 60 -0.59 -1.44 9.52
CA GLN A 60 0.28 -0.39 8.98
C GLN A 60 -0.50 0.64 8.17
N ALA A 61 -1.52 0.19 7.43
CA ALA A 61 -2.36 1.07 6.65
C ALA A 61 -3.24 1.95 7.56
N GLU A 62 -3.81 1.38 8.61
CA GLU A 62 -4.60 2.09 9.61
C GLU A 62 -3.76 3.17 10.28
N GLU A 63 -2.58 2.82 10.83
CA GLU A 63 -1.66 3.76 11.48
C GLU A 63 -1.30 4.93 10.54
N LYS A 64 -0.98 4.61 9.29
CA LYS A 64 -0.62 5.63 8.29
C LYS A 64 -1.80 6.55 7.96
N ILE A 65 -2.98 5.99 7.77
CA ILE A 65 -4.21 6.76 7.48
C ILE A 65 -4.54 7.67 8.66
N ALA A 66 -4.47 7.15 9.89
CA ALA A 66 -4.77 7.90 11.09
C ALA A 66 -3.81 9.10 11.25
N ALA A 67 -2.51 8.85 11.10
CA ALA A 67 -1.50 9.90 11.21
C ALA A 67 -1.66 11.00 10.14
N GLU A 68 -1.89 10.61 8.88
CA GLU A 68 -2.07 11.57 7.79
C GLU A 68 -3.39 12.34 7.89
N PHE A 69 -4.45 11.66 8.36
CA PHE A 69 -5.75 12.29 8.54
C PHE A 69 -5.71 13.33 9.66
N GLU A 70 -5.19 12.98 10.83
CA GLU A 70 -5.11 13.88 11.97
C GLU A 70 -4.28 15.14 11.68
N ASN A 71 -3.19 14.97 10.93
CA ASN A 71 -2.30 16.05 10.55
C ASN A 71 -2.75 16.83 9.29
N ARG A 72 -3.90 16.49 8.71
CA ARG A 72 -4.39 17.19 7.52
C ARG A 72 -4.71 18.65 7.83
N PRO A 73 -4.12 19.61 7.11
CA PRO A 73 -4.38 21.00 7.35
C PRO A 73 -5.78 21.40 6.88
N VAL A 74 -6.45 22.19 7.69
CA VAL A 74 -7.70 22.85 7.37
C VAL A 74 -7.43 24.35 7.38
N SER A 75 -7.54 24.99 6.22
CA SER A 75 -7.36 26.43 6.10
C SER A 75 -8.71 27.15 6.12
N PHE A 76 -8.78 28.19 6.89
CA PHE A 76 -9.91 29.11 6.93
C PHE A 76 -9.56 30.32 6.06
N GLN A 77 -10.42 30.63 5.09
CA GLN A 77 -10.19 31.70 4.13
C GLN A 77 -11.24 32.77 4.27
N GLU A 78 -10.80 34.03 4.20
CA GLU A 78 -11.64 35.22 4.11
C GLU A 78 -11.21 36.05 2.89
N ASN A 79 -12.13 36.31 1.98
CA ASN A 79 -11.86 37.04 0.72
C ASN A 79 -10.68 36.42 -0.09
N ASP A 80 -10.67 35.10 -0.26
CA ASP A 80 -9.64 34.33 -0.94
C ASP A 80 -8.23 34.41 -0.32
N LYS A 81 -8.14 34.88 0.92
CA LYS A 81 -6.89 34.89 1.70
C LYS A 81 -7.00 33.93 2.86
N GLU A 82 -5.98 33.10 3.04
CA GLU A 82 -5.87 32.26 4.22
C GLU A 82 -5.68 33.13 5.46
N VAL A 83 -6.62 33.05 6.39
CA VAL A 83 -6.61 33.81 7.63
C VAL A 83 -6.05 32.96 8.76
N TYR A 84 -6.34 31.68 8.74
CA TYR A 84 -5.92 30.77 9.79
C TYR A 84 -5.83 29.33 9.24
N SER A 85 -4.89 28.54 9.74
CA SER A 85 -4.74 27.13 9.42
C SER A 85 -4.51 26.32 10.69
N MET A 86 -5.17 25.17 10.79
CA MET A 86 -5.01 24.22 11.88
C MET A 86 -5.19 22.80 11.36
N THR A 87 -4.77 21.81 12.12
CA THR A 87 -4.96 20.41 11.76
C THR A 87 -6.35 19.91 12.18
N LEU A 88 -6.78 18.79 11.60
CA LEU A 88 -8.01 18.12 12.06
C LEU A 88 -7.91 17.71 13.54
N LYS A 89 -6.72 17.32 13.98
CA LYS A 89 -6.44 17.01 15.39
C LYS A 89 -6.67 18.22 16.31
N ASP A 90 -6.19 19.39 15.91
CA ASP A 90 -6.39 20.63 16.67
C ASP A 90 -7.88 21.00 16.77
N LEU A 91 -8.66 20.63 15.77
CA LEU A 91 -10.13 20.76 15.77
C LEU A 91 -10.84 19.70 16.62
N GLY A 92 -10.09 18.74 17.18
CA GLY A 92 -10.64 17.68 18.02
C GLY A 92 -11.24 16.50 17.23
N TYR A 93 -10.94 16.39 15.94
CA TYR A 93 -11.32 15.22 15.15
C TYR A 93 -10.31 14.10 15.33
N SER A 94 -10.82 12.90 15.55
CA SER A 94 -10.02 11.66 15.51
C SER A 94 -10.75 10.60 14.68
N LEU A 95 -10.00 9.66 14.13
CA LEU A 95 -10.57 8.52 13.45
C LEU A 95 -11.10 7.49 14.45
N ASN A 96 -12.10 6.73 14.03
CA ASN A 96 -12.47 5.50 14.71
C ASN A 96 -11.56 4.38 14.21
N GLU A 97 -10.38 4.25 14.85
CA GLU A 97 -9.32 3.33 14.46
C GLU A 97 -9.79 1.88 14.43
N GLU A 98 -10.62 1.47 15.40
CA GLU A 98 -11.15 0.10 15.47
C GLU A 98 -12.02 -0.25 14.26
N ASP A 99 -12.94 0.62 13.87
CA ASP A 99 -13.79 0.40 12.69
C ASP A 99 -12.98 0.41 11.39
N LEU A 100 -11.99 1.31 11.30
CA LEU A 100 -11.10 1.39 10.17
C LEU A 100 -10.27 0.10 10.02
N LEU A 101 -9.65 -0.34 11.12
CA LEU A 101 -8.84 -1.56 11.15
C LEU A 101 -9.67 -2.79 10.77
N ASN A 102 -10.88 -2.93 11.31
CA ASN A 102 -11.77 -4.04 10.99
C ASN A 102 -12.08 -4.11 9.49
N LYS A 103 -12.38 -2.97 8.86
CA LYS A 103 -12.66 -2.92 7.43
C LYS A 103 -11.43 -3.17 6.56
N LEU A 104 -10.28 -2.63 6.94
CA LEU A 104 -9.02 -2.90 6.25
C LEU A 104 -8.65 -4.38 6.34
N THR A 105 -8.88 -5.00 7.50
CA THR A 105 -8.65 -6.44 7.71
C THR A 105 -9.58 -7.29 6.84
N ASP A 106 -10.86 -6.93 6.75
CA ASP A 106 -11.81 -7.65 5.88
C ASP A 106 -11.44 -7.51 4.40
N LEU A 107 -11.00 -6.34 3.97
CA LEU A 107 -10.50 -6.13 2.61
C LEU A 107 -9.24 -6.94 2.32
N GLN A 108 -8.33 -7.00 3.27
CA GLN A 108 -7.11 -7.79 3.16
C GLN A 108 -7.45 -9.27 2.98
N LYS A 109 -8.38 -9.82 3.78
CA LYS A 109 -8.87 -11.20 3.66
C LYS A 109 -9.53 -11.46 2.31
N GLN A 110 -10.45 -10.59 1.88
CA GLN A 110 -11.11 -10.72 0.58
C GLN A 110 -10.11 -10.70 -0.58
N ARG A 111 -9.08 -9.87 -0.49
CA ARG A 111 -8.02 -9.83 -1.51
C ARG A 111 -7.16 -11.08 -1.50
N GLU A 112 -6.85 -11.60 -0.33
CA GLU A 112 -6.09 -12.85 -0.22
C GLU A 112 -6.86 -14.03 -0.81
N GLU A 113 -8.16 -14.14 -0.56
CA GLU A 113 -9.04 -15.17 -1.13
C GLU A 113 -9.16 -15.06 -2.66
N ASN A 114 -9.19 -13.83 -3.19
CA ASN A 114 -9.32 -13.55 -4.62
C ASN A 114 -7.98 -13.37 -5.34
N ARG A 115 -6.89 -13.69 -4.68
CA ARG A 115 -5.54 -13.43 -5.17
C ARG A 115 -5.26 -14.14 -6.49
N LYS A 116 -4.81 -13.36 -7.48
CA LYS A 116 -4.29 -13.85 -8.76
C LYS A 116 -2.77 -13.69 -8.78
N ILE A 117 -2.07 -14.65 -9.36
CA ILE A 117 -0.60 -14.62 -9.50
C ILE A 117 -0.13 -13.34 -10.23
N PHE A 118 -0.96 -12.84 -11.14
CA PHE A 118 -0.77 -11.56 -11.82
C PHE A 118 -1.98 -10.66 -11.56
N PRO A 119 -2.00 -9.91 -10.45
CA PRO A 119 -3.09 -8.98 -10.21
C PRO A 119 -3.06 -7.89 -11.28
N LYS A 120 -4.19 -7.71 -11.95
CA LYS A 120 -4.41 -6.54 -12.77
C LYS A 120 -4.32 -5.32 -11.86
N GLU A 121 -3.63 -4.26 -12.29
CA GLU A 121 -3.56 -3.01 -11.54
C GLU A 121 -4.99 -2.48 -11.34
N GLU A 122 -5.54 -2.65 -10.18
CA GLU A 122 -6.82 -2.10 -9.78
C GLU A 122 -6.57 -0.90 -8.87
N ASN A 123 -6.86 0.28 -9.38
CA ASN A 123 -7.08 1.46 -8.54
C ASN A 123 -8.44 1.26 -7.84
N VAL A 124 -8.41 0.59 -6.70
CA VAL A 124 -9.60 0.52 -5.85
C VAL A 124 -9.61 1.77 -5.00
N ASN A 125 -10.54 2.66 -5.31
CA ASN A 125 -10.86 3.75 -4.41
C ASN A 125 -11.67 3.16 -3.24
N LEU A 126 -11.00 2.94 -2.13
CA LEU A 126 -11.61 2.44 -0.91
C LEU A 126 -12.66 3.39 -0.33
N ASP A 127 -12.65 4.66 -0.73
CA ASP A 127 -13.65 5.65 -0.31
C ASP A 127 -15.08 5.20 -0.65
N MET A 128 -15.25 4.42 -1.71
CA MET A 128 -16.55 3.81 -2.07
C MET A 128 -16.93 2.61 -1.18
N LEU A 129 -15.95 1.87 -0.66
CA LEU A 129 -16.17 0.67 0.16
C LEU A 129 -16.33 1.02 1.65
N ILE A 130 -15.66 2.06 2.09
CA ILE A 130 -15.73 2.60 3.43
C ILE A 130 -16.82 3.68 3.45
N GLY A 131 -18.07 3.32 3.41
CA GLY A 131 -19.18 4.29 3.39
C GLY A 131 -19.03 5.43 4.40
N HIS A 132 -19.56 6.59 4.06
CA HIS A 132 -19.43 7.86 4.80
C HIS A 132 -20.00 7.88 6.23
N GLY A 133 -20.31 6.74 6.83
CA GLY A 133 -20.97 6.67 8.13
C GLY A 133 -20.08 6.07 9.21
N GLY A 134 -19.74 6.83 10.21
CA GLY A 134 -19.30 6.34 11.50
C GLY A 134 -17.79 6.29 11.75
N PHE A 135 -16.93 6.70 10.81
CA PHE A 135 -15.48 6.67 11.01
C PHE A 135 -14.91 7.81 11.85
N PHE A 136 -15.67 8.86 12.04
CA PHE A 136 -15.24 10.03 12.79
C PHE A 136 -15.86 10.04 14.18
N LYS A 137 -15.01 10.10 15.20
CA LYS A 137 -15.46 10.45 16.54
C LYS A 137 -15.66 11.96 16.54
N THR A 138 -16.90 12.40 16.68
CA THR A 138 -17.18 13.83 16.92
C THR A 138 -16.54 14.25 18.25
N PRO A 139 -15.87 15.41 18.29
CA PRO A 139 -15.35 15.93 19.54
C PRO A 139 -16.51 16.06 20.53
N VAL A 140 -16.33 15.51 21.72
CA VAL A 140 -17.24 15.78 22.83
C VAL A 140 -17.04 17.26 23.14
N VAL A 141 -17.97 18.08 22.68
CA VAL A 141 -18.04 19.48 23.09
C VAL A 141 -18.27 19.45 24.60
N GLY A 142 -17.19 19.67 25.35
CA GLY A 142 -17.28 19.75 26.78
C GLY A 142 -18.28 20.86 27.13
N GLN A 143 -19.41 20.48 27.73
CA GLN A 143 -20.27 21.40 28.40
C GLN A 143 -19.42 22.10 29.47
N ARG A 144 -18.97 23.31 29.19
CA ARG A 144 -18.52 24.19 30.27
C ARG A 144 -19.77 24.58 31.05
N LEU A 145 -19.89 24.03 32.23
CA LEU A 145 -20.73 24.59 33.28
C LEU A 145 -20.18 25.94 33.71
#